data_f9fcae56f61ca251eb648f46d5725f1c
#
_entry.id   f9fcae56f61ca251eb648f46d5725f1c
#
_cell.length_a   1.000
_cell.length_b   1.000
_cell.length_c   1.000
_cell.angle_alpha   90.00
_cell.angle_beta   90.00
_cell.angle_gamma   90.00
#
_symmetry.space_group_name_H-M   'P 1'
#
loop_
_entity.id
_entity.type
_entity.pdbx_description
1 polymer ?
#
loop_
_entity_poly.entity_id
_entity_poly.type
_entity_poly.pdbx_seq_one_letter_code
_entity_poly.pdbx_strand_id
1 'polypeptide(L)'
;MAGLKSLAKDTAIYGLSSIVGRFLNYMLVPLYTAVLPASTGGYGVVSNVYAFTALMLVLLTFGMETGFFRFANKSGEDPMKVYANSLLSVGGVSLIFVFLCLLFLQPISNLLDYGDHPEFIAMMAVVVALDSFQCIPFAYLRYKKRPIKFAAIKLLPIVGGIGLNLFFLLVCPWLNVHCPSTISWFYDPDYLVGYIFISNLIISVVQMFFFIPELTGFAYKLDKVLLKRMVVYSFPVLILGLVGILNQTVDKMIYPFLFEDRQEGLVQLGIYAATSKIAMVMAMFTQAFRYAYEPFVFGKDREGDNRKMYAAAMKYFLIFSLLAFLAVMFYLDLLRYLVARGYWEGLGVVAIVMLAEICKGIYFNLSFWYKLTDKTYWGAYFSVIGCVIIVVLNILFVPVYGYLASAWASVAGYAVILLLSYWIGQKEYPIHYDLKSLGLYVLLAAVLYIIGEQVPIPNIVLRLAFRTVLLLLFIAYIIKKDLPLSQIPVINRFIKKK
;
A
#
# COMPACT_ATOMS: atom_id res chain seq x y z
N MET A 1 18.20 -16.33 24.36
CA MET A 1 18.16 -14.85 24.21
C MET A 1 18.89 -14.33 22.96
N ALA A 2 20.04 -14.88 22.54
CA ALA A 2 20.75 -14.43 21.33
C ALA A 2 19.92 -14.61 20.04
N GLY A 3 19.25 -15.74 19.85
CA GLY A 3 18.41 -16.00 18.67
C GLY A 3 17.21 -15.07 18.53
N LEU A 4 16.57 -14.66 19.64
CA LEU A 4 15.44 -13.74 19.64
C LEU A 4 15.86 -12.31 19.26
N LYS A 5 17.04 -11.87 19.72
CA LYS A 5 17.61 -10.56 19.34
C LYS A 5 18.00 -10.52 17.86
N SER A 6 18.57 -11.61 17.31
CA SER A 6 18.89 -11.72 15.89
C SER A 6 17.60 -11.69 15.05
N LEU A 7 16.59 -12.47 15.41
CA LEU A 7 15.31 -12.49 14.72
C LEU A 7 14.61 -11.11 14.72
N ALA A 8 14.62 -10.43 15.86
CA ALA A 8 14.06 -9.08 15.99
C ALA A 8 14.83 -8.06 15.11
N LYS A 9 16.17 -8.16 15.07
CA LYS A 9 17.00 -7.31 14.19
C LYS A 9 16.71 -7.56 12.72
N ASP A 10 16.65 -8.81 12.30
CA ASP A 10 16.38 -9.17 10.90
C ASP A 10 14.98 -8.72 10.48
N THR A 11 13.96 -8.96 11.32
CA THR A 11 12.58 -8.49 11.09
C THR A 11 12.51 -6.96 11.00
N ALA A 12 13.25 -6.25 11.85
CA ALA A 12 13.32 -4.79 11.79
C ALA A 12 13.94 -4.30 10.47
N ILE A 13 15.02 -4.93 9.98
CA ILE A 13 15.63 -4.56 8.70
C ILE A 13 14.66 -4.79 7.54
N TYR A 14 13.97 -5.94 7.48
CA TYR A 14 12.98 -6.24 6.45
C TYR A 14 11.78 -5.27 6.50
N GLY A 15 11.26 -4.99 7.68
CA GLY A 15 10.14 -4.06 7.88
C GLY A 15 10.52 -2.62 7.54
N LEU A 16 11.66 -2.15 8.07
CA LEU A 16 12.14 -0.79 7.86
C LEU A 16 12.45 -0.51 6.39
N SER A 17 13.11 -1.43 5.67
CA SER A 17 13.38 -1.27 4.24
C SER A 17 12.09 -1.13 3.43
N SER A 18 11.01 -1.83 3.81
CA SER A 18 9.71 -1.73 3.14
C SER A 18 9.00 -0.40 3.44
N ILE A 19 9.08 0.10 4.67
CA ILE A 19 8.47 1.40 5.07
C ILE A 19 9.24 2.56 4.43
N VAL A 20 10.57 2.55 4.53
CA VAL A 20 11.44 3.56 3.91
C VAL A 20 11.22 3.59 2.40
N GLY A 21 11.09 2.43 1.76
CA GLY A 21 10.80 2.35 0.35
C GLY A 21 9.49 3.03 -0.05
N ARG A 22 8.42 2.82 0.71
CA ARG A 22 7.14 3.49 0.47
C ARG A 22 7.22 4.99 0.68
N PHE A 23 7.92 5.43 1.72
CA PHE A 23 8.13 6.85 1.99
C PHE A 23 8.92 7.54 0.86
N LEU A 24 9.99 6.91 0.37
CA LEU A 24 10.79 7.46 -0.73
C LEU A 24 9.97 7.54 -2.04
N ASN A 25 9.18 6.51 -2.38
CA ASN A 25 8.27 6.58 -3.52
C ASN A 25 7.20 7.67 -3.37
N TYR A 26 6.78 7.96 -2.14
CA TYR A 26 5.90 9.08 -1.85
C TYR A 26 6.53 10.43 -2.22
N MET A 27 7.84 10.57 -2.10
CA MET A 27 8.56 11.77 -2.49
C MET A 27 8.52 12.07 -4.00
N LEU A 28 8.11 11.13 -4.84
CA LEU A 28 7.87 11.36 -6.27
C LEU A 28 6.54 12.06 -6.57
N VAL A 29 5.60 12.11 -5.63
CA VAL A 29 4.29 12.73 -5.84
C VAL A 29 4.40 14.23 -6.17
N PRO A 30 5.18 15.04 -5.42
CA PRO A 30 5.41 16.44 -5.79
C PRO A 30 5.97 16.62 -7.19
N LEU A 31 6.92 15.76 -7.60
CA LEU A 31 7.50 15.79 -8.93
C LEU A 31 6.45 15.48 -10.00
N TYR A 32 5.73 14.36 -9.87
CA TYR A 32 4.74 13.94 -10.86
C TYR A 32 3.62 14.96 -11.01
N THR A 33 3.10 15.49 -9.89
CA THR A 33 2.02 16.48 -9.95
C THR A 33 2.48 17.84 -10.48
N ALA A 34 3.76 18.19 -10.32
CA ALA A 34 4.33 19.42 -10.90
C ALA A 34 4.54 19.31 -12.41
N VAL A 35 4.95 18.12 -12.90
CA VAL A 35 5.29 17.89 -14.32
C VAL A 35 4.07 17.46 -15.14
N LEU A 36 3.11 16.74 -14.53
CA LEU A 36 1.87 16.30 -15.16
C LEU A 36 0.73 17.22 -14.71
N PRO A 37 0.27 18.20 -15.52
CA PRO A 37 -0.85 19.05 -15.15
C PRO A 37 -2.12 18.22 -14.91
N ALA A 38 -2.94 18.61 -13.91
CA ALA A 38 -4.17 17.87 -13.59
C ALA A 38 -5.11 17.76 -14.81
N SER A 39 -5.20 18.83 -15.62
CA SER A 39 -6.04 18.89 -16.82
C SER A 39 -5.68 17.90 -17.92
N THR A 40 -4.45 17.37 -17.93
CA THR A 40 -4.02 16.37 -18.94
C THR A 40 -4.41 14.94 -18.55
N GLY A 41 -4.85 14.70 -17.32
CA GLY A 41 -5.13 13.34 -16.84
C GLY A 41 -3.89 12.44 -16.71
N GLY A 42 -2.67 12.94 -16.98
CA GLY A 42 -1.45 12.12 -17.01
C GLY A 42 -1.18 11.37 -15.70
N TYR A 43 -1.44 12.00 -14.54
CA TYR A 43 -1.32 11.31 -13.26
C TYR A 43 -2.41 10.24 -13.05
N GLY A 44 -3.60 10.44 -13.66
CA GLY A 44 -4.66 9.44 -13.73
C GLY A 44 -4.23 8.21 -14.53
N VAL A 45 -3.59 8.41 -15.70
CA VAL A 45 -3.00 7.33 -16.52
C VAL A 45 -2.02 6.51 -15.68
N VAL A 46 -1.04 7.16 -15.04
CA VAL A 46 -0.07 6.48 -14.17
C VAL A 46 -0.76 5.68 -13.08
N SER A 47 -1.77 6.26 -12.42
CA SER A 47 -2.49 5.63 -11.31
C SER A 47 -3.35 4.45 -11.76
N ASN A 48 -3.99 4.56 -12.93
CA ASN A 48 -4.81 3.50 -13.52
C ASN A 48 -3.95 2.31 -13.95
N VAL A 49 -2.88 2.56 -14.70
CA VAL A 49 -1.96 1.51 -15.15
C VAL A 49 -1.30 0.79 -13.95
N TYR A 50 -0.90 1.54 -12.91
CA TYR A 50 -0.36 0.91 -11.68
C TYR A 50 -1.40 0.08 -10.92
N ALA A 51 -2.69 0.43 -10.98
CA ALA A 51 -3.74 -0.38 -10.37
C ALA A 51 -3.88 -1.74 -11.08
N PHE A 52 -3.85 -1.76 -12.42
CA PHE A 52 -3.80 -3.01 -13.19
C PHE A 52 -2.52 -3.80 -12.94
N THR A 53 -1.36 -3.12 -12.91
CA THR A 53 -0.07 -3.76 -12.62
C THR A 53 -0.07 -4.45 -11.26
N ALA A 54 -0.65 -3.81 -10.23
CA ALA A 54 -0.75 -4.39 -8.89
C ALA A 54 -1.63 -5.66 -8.87
N LEU A 55 -2.71 -5.70 -9.63
CA LEU A 55 -3.55 -6.90 -9.79
C LEU A 55 -2.78 -8.01 -10.51
N MET A 56 -2.13 -7.69 -11.63
CA MET A 56 -1.35 -8.65 -12.41
C MET A 56 -0.18 -9.23 -11.61
N LEU A 57 0.47 -8.43 -10.75
CA LEU A 57 1.53 -8.89 -9.84
C LEU A 57 1.03 -10.03 -8.94
N VAL A 58 -0.16 -9.90 -8.35
CA VAL A 58 -0.75 -10.93 -7.50
C VAL A 58 -1.12 -12.17 -8.32
N LEU A 59 -1.67 -11.99 -9.53
CA LEU A 59 -2.00 -13.09 -10.44
C LEU A 59 -0.75 -13.88 -10.85
N LEU A 60 0.31 -13.21 -11.26
CA LEU A 60 1.53 -13.85 -11.76
C LEU A 60 2.36 -14.52 -10.66
N THR A 61 2.33 -13.99 -9.44
CA THR A 61 2.98 -14.63 -8.28
C THR A 61 2.19 -15.80 -7.74
N PHE A 62 0.88 -15.84 -7.98
CA PHE A 62 -0.12 -16.85 -7.59
C PHE A 62 0.12 -17.54 -6.25
N GLY A 63 0.57 -16.76 -5.23
CA GLY A 63 0.82 -17.24 -3.88
C GLY A 63 2.06 -18.15 -3.74
N MET A 64 2.89 -18.27 -4.79
CA MET A 64 4.05 -19.17 -4.83
C MET A 64 5.13 -18.77 -3.83
N GLU A 65 5.23 -17.50 -3.47
CA GLU A 65 6.14 -17.04 -2.41
C GLU A 65 5.81 -17.72 -1.07
N THR A 66 4.54 -17.76 -0.69
CA THR A 66 4.09 -18.46 0.53
C THR A 66 4.27 -19.97 0.40
N GLY A 67 3.97 -20.51 -0.78
CA GLY A 67 4.23 -21.91 -1.13
C GLY A 67 5.70 -22.27 -0.95
N PHE A 68 6.62 -21.46 -1.49
CA PHE A 68 8.06 -21.64 -1.31
C PHE A 68 8.45 -21.75 0.17
N PHE A 69 8.05 -20.77 1.02
CA PHE A 69 8.39 -20.80 2.45
C PHE A 69 7.86 -22.05 3.15
N ARG A 70 6.63 -22.46 2.85
CA ARG A 70 6.04 -23.64 3.46
C ARG A 70 6.80 -24.91 3.11
N PHE A 71 7.05 -25.14 1.81
CA PHE A 71 7.65 -26.37 1.34
C PHE A 71 9.18 -26.41 1.59
N ALA A 72 9.88 -25.27 1.49
CA ALA A 72 11.30 -25.20 1.79
C ALA A 72 11.65 -25.45 3.28
N ASN A 73 10.69 -25.23 4.20
CA ASN A 73 10.85 -25.53 5.62
C ASN A 73 10.23 -26.88 6.03
N LYS A 74 9.67 -27.65 5.09
CA LYS A 74 9.05 -28.94 5.38
C LYS A 74 10.09 -30.05 5.43
N SER A 75 10.06 -30.88 6.48
CA SER A 75 10.92 -32.04 6.60
C SER A 75 10.73 -33.01 5.42
N GLY A 76 11.83 -33.47 4.82
CA GLY A 76 11.82 -34.42 3.70
C GLY A 76 11.76 -33.77 2.30
N GLU A 77 11.65 -32.46 2.19
CA GLU A 77 11.76 -31.74 0.91
C GLU A 77 13.15 -31.11 0.77
N ASP A 78 13.72 -31.16 -0.43
CA ASP A 78 14.95 -30.45 -0.76
C ASP A 78 14.65 -28.96 -1.04
N PRO A 79 15.11 -28.01 -0.21
CA PRO A 79 14.83 -26.58 -0.42
C PRO A 79 15.26 -26.03 -1.78
N MET A 80 16.33 -26.62 -2.40
CA MET A 80 16.77 -26.16 -3.71
C MET A 80 15.86 -26.66 -4.82
N LYS A 81 15.28 -27.85 -4.70
CA LYS A 81 14.24 -28.32 -5.62
C LYS A 81 12.97 -27.49 -5.51
N VAL A 82 12.56 -27.12 -4.27
CA VAL A 82 11.43 -26.23 -4.04
C VAL A 82 11.69 -24.86 -4.67
N TYR A 83 12.89 -24.32 -4.52
CA TYR A 83 13.31 -23.06 -5.10
C TYR A 83 13.28 -23.09 -6.64
N ALA A 84 13.89 -24.12 -7.26
CA ALA A 84 13.89 -24.30 -8.70
C ALA A 84 12.47 -24.43 -9.29
N ASN A 85 11.59 -25.21 -8.62
CA ASN A 85 10.20 -25.34 -9.05
C ASN A 85 9.44 -24.00 -8.96
N SER A 86 9.66 -23.21 -7.88
CA SER A 86 9.05 -21.89 -7.73
C SER A 86 9.51 -20.93 -8.82
N LEU A 87 10.80 -20.88 -9.12
CA LEU A 87 11.37 -20.04 -10.18
C LEU A 87 10.84 -20.43 -11.56
N LEU A 88 10.85 -21.73 -11.90
CA LEU A 88 10.38 -22.21 -13.20
C LEU A 88 8.89 -21.95 -13.39
N SER A 89 8.08 -22.11 -12.35
CA SER A 89 6.64 -21.90 -12.45
C SER A 89 6.29 -20.41 -12.57
N VAL A 90 6.82 -19.54 -11.71
CA VAL A 90 6.54 -18.10 -11.79
C VAL A 90 7.17 -17.51 -13.06
N GLY A 91 8.40 -17.90 -13.41
CA GLY A 91 9.06 -17.47 -14.63
C GLY A 91 8.32 -17.92 -15.89
N GLY A 92 7.86 -19.16 -15.93
CA GLY A 92 7.07 -19.67 -17.05
C GLY A 92 5.74 -18.95 -17.23
N VAL A 93 5.00 -18.73 -16.14
CA VAL A 93 3.73 -17.97 -16.18
C VAL A 93 3.99 -16.51 -16.61
N SER A 94 5.04 -15.88 -16.08
CA SER A 94 5.43 -14.50 -16.42
C SER A 94 5.82 -14.36 -17.89
N LEU A 95 6.57 -15.32 -18.44
CA LEU A 95 6.96 -15.33 -19.87
C LEU A 95 5.73 -15.52 -20.78
N ILE A 96 4.84 -16.47 -20.44
CA ILE A 96 3.59 -16.67 -21.18
C ILE A 96 2.75 -15.40 -21.15
N PHE A 97 2.64 -14.73 -19.99
CA PHE A 97 1.91 -13.49 -19.85
C PHE A 97 2.47 -12.38 -20.76
N VAL A 98 3.79 -12.15 -20.74
CA VAL A 98 4.42 -11.15 -21.63
C VAL A 98 4.18 -11.49 -23.08
N PHE A 99 4.38 -12.76 -23.46
CA PHE A 99 4.14 -13.21 -24.83
C PHE A 99 2.70 -12.93 -25.30
N LEU A 100 1.70 -13.25 -24.45
CA LEU A 100 0.29 -12.99 -24.75
C LEU A 100 -0.01 -11.49 -24.79
N CYS A 101 0.53 -10.71 -23.87
CA CYS A 101 0.36 -9.26 -23.88
C CYS A 101 0.95 -8.62 -25.14
N LEU A 102 2.12 -9.05 -25.58
CA LEU A 102 2.74 -8.54 -26.82
C LEU A 102 2.02 -9.02 -28.08
N LEU A 103 1.55 -10.28 -28.10
CA LEU A 103 0.79 -10.82 -29.22
C LEU A 103 -0.56 -10.11 -29.40
N PHE A 104 -1.24 -9.77 -28.31
CA PHE A 104 -2.51 -9.08 -28.32
C PHE A 104 -2.39 -7.60 -27.87
N LEU A 105 -1.24 -6.99 -28.11
CA LEU A 105 -0.93 -5.65 -27.58
C LEU A 105 -1.97 -4.61 -27.97
N GLN A 106 -2.27 -4.47 -29.27
CA GLN A 106 -3.22 -3.47 -29.74
C GLN A 106 -4.66 -3.73 -29.27
N PRO A 107 -5.20 -4.96 -29.33
CA PRO A 107 -6.50 -5.28 -28.75
C PRO A 107 -6.60 -4.96 -27.26
N ILE A 108 -5.57 -5.30 -26.45
CA ILE A 108 -5.55 -5.02 -25.01
C ILE A 108 -5.48 -3.51 -24.78
N SER A 109 -4.62 -2.81 -25.50
CA SER A 109 -4.48 -1.36 -25.38
C SER A 109 -5.77 -0.64 -25.75
N ASN A 110 -6.45 -1.06 -26.83
CA ASN A 110 -7.74 -0.51 -27.20
C ASN A 110 -8.82 -0.78 -26.14
N LEU A 111 -8.84 -2.00 -25.55
CA LEU A 111 -9.78 -2.34 -24.50
C LEU A 111 -9.59 -1.48 -23.24
N LEU A 112 -8.33 -1.16 -22.93
CA LEU A 112 -7.97 -0.31 -21.80
C LEU A 112 -7.95 1.18 -22.15
N ASP A 113 -8.26 1.53 -23.41
CA ASP A 113 -8.27 2.88 -23.97
C ASP A 113 -6.89 3.58 -23.94
N TYR A 114 -5.86 2.79 -24.18
CA TYR A 114 -4.50 3.23 -24.42
C TYR A 114 -4.03 2.88 -25.84
N GLY A 115 -4.98 2.87 -26.81
CA GLY A 115 -4.70 2.48 -28.19
C GLY A 115 -3.68 3.37 -28.88
N ASP A 116 -3.60 4.65 -28.50
CA ASP A 116 -2.62 5.63 -29.01
C ASP A 116 -1.22 5.43 -28.39
N HIS A 117 -1.14 4.77 -27.23
CA HIS A 117 0.09 4.54 -26.47
C HIS A 117 0.20 3.06 -26.01
N PRO A 118 0.18 2.10 -26.96
CA PRO A 118 0.26 0.68 -26.60
C PRO A 118 1.57 0.31 -25.88
N GLU A 119 2.63 1.09 -26.11
CA GLU A 119 3.92 0.91 -25.45
C GLU A 119 3.83 1.03 -23.92
N PHE A 120 2.87 1.77 -23.34
CA PHE A 120 2.67 1.84 -21.90
C PHE A 120 2.29 0.46 -21.34
N ILE A 121 1.39 -0.24 -22.04
CA ILE A 121 0.96 -1.58 -21.67
C ILE A 121 2.10 -2.59 -21.87
N ALA A 122 2.84 -2.48 -22.99
CA ALA A 122 3.98 -3.35 -23.26
C ALA A 122 5.06 -3.22 -22.18
N MET A 123 5.49 -1.99 -21.86
CA MET A 123 6.49 -1.73 -20.82
C MET A 123 6.05 -2.27 -19.46
N MET A 124 4.81 -1.99 -19.07
CA MET A 124 4.32 -2.41 -17.75
C MET A 124 4.04 -3.90 -17.67
N ALA A 125 3.70 -4.58 -18.78
CA ALA A 125 3.64 -6.04 -18.84
C ALA A 125 5.00 -6.68 -18.56
N VAL A 126 6.08 -6.12 -19.13
CA VAL A 126 7.45 -6.59 -18.86
C VAL A 126 7.86 -6.29 -17.42
N VAL A 127 7.58 -5.08 -16.92
CA VAL A 127 7.87 -4.69 -15.54
C VAL A 127 7.22 -5.66 -14.55
N VAL A 128 5.91 -5.90 -14.68
CA VAL A 128 5.19 -6.76 -13.73
C VAL A 128 5.64 -8.22 -13.83
N ALA A 129 6.03 -8.68 -15.01
CA ALA A 129 6.60 -10.02 -15.19
C ALA A 129 7.95 -10.17 -14.49
N LEU A 130 8.84 -9.17 -14.63
CA LEU A 130 10.12 -9.14 -13.92
C LEU A 130 9.92 -9.06 -12.41
N ASP A 131 9.05 -8.20 -11.92
CA ASP A 131 8.76 -8.03 -10.49
C ASP A 131 8.15 -9.30 -9.89
N SER A 132 7.26 -9.97 -10.64
CA SER A 132 6.69 -11.28 -10.25
C SER A 132 7.76 -12.34 -10.13
N PHE A 133 8.63 -12.45 -11.11
CA PHE A 133 9.73 -13.40 -11.09
C PHE A 133 10.67 -13.14 -9.91
N GLN A 134 11.02 -11.88 -9.67
CA GLN A 134 11.94 -11.47 -8.60
C GLN A 134 11.39 -11.74 -7.19
N CYS A 135 10.08 -11.96 -7.02
CA CYS A 135 9.51 -12.28 -5.70
C CYS A 135 10.10 -13.58 -5.11
N ILE A 136 10.48 -14.55 -5.95
CA ILE A 136 11.07 -15.83 -5.53
C ILE A 136 12.52 -15.66 -5.05
N PRO A 137 13.44 -14.99 -5.78
CA PRO A 137 14.75 -14.63 -5.26
C PRO A 137 14.71 -13.82 -3.96
N PHE A 138 13.76 -12.86 -3.83
CA PHE A 138 13.54 -12.15 -2.57
C PHE A 138 13.12 -13.08 -1.43
N ALA A 139 12.23 -14.02 -1.69
CA ALA A 139 11.83 -15.05 -0.73
C ALA A 139 13.02 -15.93 -0.32
N TYR A 140 13.85 -16.31 -1.29
CA TYR A 140 15.06 -17.10 -1.03
C TYR A 140 16.09 -16.35 -0.17
N LEU A 141 16.32 -15.06 -0.40
CA LEU A 141 17.18 -14.23 0.45
C LEU A 141 16.68 -14.19 1.90
N ARG A 142 15.36 -14.13 2.11
CA ARG A 142 14.75 -14.19 3.46
C ARG A 142 14.92 -15.59 4.08
N TYR A 143 14.72 -16.65 3.30
CA TYR A 143 14.95 -18.02 3.73
C TYR A 143 16.40 -18.24 4.17
N LYS A 144 17.36 -17.72 3.41
CA LYS A 144 18.80 -17.77 3.72
C LYS A 144 19.25 -16.78 4.79
N LYS A 145 18.31 -16.00 5.38
CA LYS A 145 18.59 -14.98 6.42
C LYS A 145 19.67 -13.96 5.99
N ARG A 146 19.54 -13.43 4.77
CA ARG A 146 20.43 -12.38 4.22
C ARG A 146 19.73 -11.01 4.19
N PRO A 147 19.43 -10.39 5.36
CA PRO A 147 18.60 -9.18 5.43
C PRO A 147 19.26 -7.96 4.78
N ILE A 148 20.58 -7.81 4.87
CA ILE A 148 21.30 -6.65 4.28
C ILE A 148 21.21 -6.71 2.75
N LYS A 149 21.49 -7.87 2.12
CA LYS A 149 21.39 -8.04 0.68
C LYS A 149 19.95 -7.82 0.20
N PHE A 150 18.97 -8.37 0.94
CA PHE A 150 17.54 -8.13 0.67
C PHE A 150 17.24 -6.63 0.68
N ALA A 151 17.61 -5.91 1.75
CA ALA A 151 17.33 -4.48 1.87
C ALA A 151 18.03 -3.67 0.78
N ALA A 152 19.28 -3.95 0.45
CA ALA A 152 20.02 -3.28 -0.61
C ALA A 152 19.33 -3.44 -1.97
N ILE A 153 19.01 -4.68 -2.37
CA ILE A 153 18.32 -4.94 -3.65
C ILE A 153 16.89 -4.37 -3.63
N LYS A 154 16.20 -4.33 -2.48
CA LYS A 154 14.85 -3.75 -2.35
C LYS A 154 14.84 -2.23 -2.44
N LEU A 155 15.89 -1.55 -1.99
CA LEU A 155 15.98 -0.09 -2.04
C LEU A 155 16.55 0.41 -3.38
N LEU A 156 17.31 -0.41 -4.09
CA LEU A 156 17.90 -0.06 -5.38
C LEU A 156 16.88 0.49 -6.40
N PRO A 157 15.75 -0.20 -6.69
CA PRO A 157 14.77 0.31 -7.66
C PRO A 157 14.11 1.61 -7.19
N ILE A 158 14.03 1.83 -5.89
CA ILE A 158 13.43 3.05 -5.35
C ILE A 158 14.37 4.23 -5.56
N VAL A 159 15.63 4.10 -5.14
CA VAL A 159 16.62 5.18 -5.30
C VAL A 159 16.95 5.39 -6.77
N GLY A 160 17.16 4.32 -7.52
CA GLY A 160 17.42 4.40 -8.97
C GLY A 160 16.23 4.93 -9.74
N GLY A 161 15.01 4.51 -9.38
CA GLY A 161 13.77 5.03 -9.98
C GLY A 161 13.58 6.52 -9.71
N ILE A 162 13.86 7.01 -8.50
CA ILE A 162 13.86 8.45 -8.20
C ILE A 162 14.88 9.17 -9.08
N GLY A 163 16.12 8.65 -9.18
CA GLY A 163 17.15 9.22 -10.02
C GLY A 163 16.77 9.31 -11.49
N LEU A 164 16.21 8.23 -12.06
CA LEU A 164 15.74 8.21 -13.45
C LEU A 164 14.56 9.16 -13.68
N ASN A 165 13.61 9.21 -12.75
CA ASN A 165 12.49 10.16 -12.86
C ASN A 165 12.97 11.61 -12.78
N LEU A 166 13.91 11.95 -11.89
CA LEU A 166 14.52 13.28 -11.86
C LEU A 166 15.26 13.58 -13.16
N PHE A 167 15.98 12.61 -13.71
CA PHE A 167 16.68 12.75 -14.97
C PHE A 167 15.72 13.03 -16.12
N PHE A 168 14.72 12.18 -16.35
CA PHE A 168 13.82 12.35 -17.50
C PHE A 168 12.85 13.53 -17.34
N LEU A 169 12.39 13.82 -16.10
CA LEU A 169 11.35 14.82 -15.89
C LEU A 169 11.87 16.21 -15.50
N LEU A 170 13.14 16.36 -15.10
CA LEU A 170 13.75 17.67 -14.78
C LEU A 170 14.99 17.96 -15.62
N VAL A 171 15.94 16.99 -15.67
CA VAL A 171 17.24 17.25 -16.35
C VAL A 171 17.04 17.27 -17.86
N CYS A 172 16.31 16.33 -18.43
CA CYS A 172 16.06 16.31 -19.88
C CYS A 172 15.29 17.54 -20.38
N PRO A 173 14.19 18.02 -19.74
CA PRO A 173 13.55 19.29 -20.12
C PRO A 173 14.51 20.48 -20.06
N TRP A 174 15.33 20.56 -19.02
CA TRP A 174 16.33 21.62 -18.91
C TRP A 174 17.37 21.56 -20.05
N LEU A 175 17.89 20.35 -20.37
CA LEU A 175 18.80 20.14 -21.49
C LEU A 175 18.14 20.44 -22.85
N ASN A 176 16.84 20.11 -22.99
CA ASN A 176 16.13 20.40 -24.26
C ASN A 176 16.04 21.89 -24.55
N VAL A 177 15.99 22.74 -23.52
CA VAL A 177 15.98 24.20 -23.65
C VAL A 177 17.40 24.74 -23.94
N HIS A 178 18.43 24.22 -23.24
CA HIS A 178 19.77 24.80 -23.27
C HIS A 178 20.71 24.12 -24.30
N CYS A 179 20.54 22.82 -24.55
CA CYS A 179 21.38 22.01 -25.42
C CYS A 179 20.55 20.99 -26.22
N PRO A 180 19.60 21.42 -27.08
CA PRO A 180 18.64 20.52 -27.73
C PRO A 180 19.29 19.44 -28.57
N SER A 181 20.40 19.76 -29.27
CA SER A 181 21.14 18.82 -30.13
C SER A 181 21.70 17.59 -29.40
N THR A 182 21.85 17.67 -28.07
CA THR A 182 22.40 16.58 -27.24
C THR A 182 21.39 15.49 -26.97
N ILE A 183 20.08 15.82 -26.86
CA ILE A 183 19.04 14.90 -26.39
C ILE A 183 17.89 14.69 -27.36
N SER A 184 17.79 15.49 -28.45
CA SER A 184 16.71 15.41 -29.45
C SER A 184 16.54 14.03 -30.10
N TRP A 185 17.57 13.17 -30.03
CA TRP A 185 17.53 11.82 -30.62
C TRP A 185 16.78 10.81 -29.74
N PHE A 186 16.54 11.07 -28.41
CA PHE A 186 15.86 10.15 -27.50
C PHE A 186 14.80 10.81 -26.63
N TYR A 187 14.76 12.15 -26.55
CA TYR A 187 13.85 12.86 -25.66
C TYR A 187 12.77 13.60 -26.43
N ASP A 188 11.52 13.30 -26.11
CA ASP A 188 10.33 13.97 -26.61
C ASP A 188 9.64 14.70 -25.42
N PRO A 189 9.50 16.04 -25.47
CA PRO A 189 8.86 16.82 -24.41
C PRO A 189 7.41 16.43 -24.12
N ASP A 190 6.69 15.87 -25.08
CA ASP A 190 5.27 15.50 -24.94
C ASP A 190 5.08 14.09 -24.37
N TYR A 191 6.14 13.27 -24.31
CA TYR A 191 6.10 11.89 -23.85
C TYR A 191 6.24 11.72 -22.34
N LEU A 192 5.79 12.69 -21.53
CA LEU A 192 6.05 12.79 -20.09
C LEU A 192 5.67 11.54 -19.28
N VAL A 193 4.44 11.00 -19.51
CA VAL A 193 3.95 9.79 -18.83
C VAL A 193 4.79 8.57 -19.18
N GLY A 194 5.20 8.46 -20.44
CA GLY A 194 6.02 7.35 -20.91
C GLY A 194 7.37 7.25 -20.22
N TYR A 195 8.01 8.38 -19.88
CA TYR A 195 9.29 8.36 -19.15
C TYR A 195 9.17 7.79 -17.73
N ILE A 196 8.00 7.89 -17.10
CA ILE A 196 7.74 7.23 -15.82
C ILE A 196 7.78 5.70 -16.02
N PHE A 197 7.15 5.19 -17.07
CA PHE A 197 7.14 3.76 -17.37
C PHE A 197 8.49 3.25 -17.87
N ILE A 198 9.22 4.04 -18.67
CA ILE A 198 10.61 3.75 -19.07
C ILE A 198 11.51 3.65 -17.83
N SER A 199 11.38 4.58 -16.88
CA SER A 199 12.16 4.55 -15.63
C SER A 199 11.90 3.26 -14.83
N ASN A 200 10.64 2.83 -14.75
CA ASN A 200 10.29 1.56 -14.11
C ASN A 200 10.88 0.36 -14.85
N LEU A 201 10.80 0.35 -16.16
CA LEU A 201 11.34 -0.74 -16.99
C LEU A 201 12.86 -0.87 -16.81
N ILE A 202 13.59 0.24 -16.97
CA ILE A 202 15.05 0.26 -16.81
C ILE A 202 15.43 -0.29 -15.43
N ILE A 203 14.79 0.20 -14.35
CA ILE A 203 15.21 -0.18 -13.02
C ILE A 203 14.81 -1.60 -12.65
N SER A 204 13.66 -2.13 -13.13
CA SER A 204 13.30 -3.54 -12.94
C SER A 204 14.26 -4.48 -13.68
N VAL A 205 14.73 -4.09 -14.87
CA VAL A 205 15.77 -4.83 -15.60
C VAL A 205 17.11 -4.77 -14.84
N VAL A 206 17.52 -3.59 -14.40
CA VAL A 206 18.76 -3.42 -13.61
C VAL A 206 18.71 -4.26 -12.33
N GLN A 207 17.58 -4.25 -11.64
CA GLN A 207 17.40 -5.06 -10.41
C GLN A 207 17.58 -6.56 -10.68
N MET A 208 17.16 -7.06 -11.82
CA MET A 208 17.31 -8.46 -12.21
C MET A 208 18.78 -8.92 -12.22
N PHE A 209 19.71 -8.06 -12.65
CA PHE A 209 21.13 -8.39 -12.66
C PHE A 209 21.71 -8.63 -11.27
N PHE A 210 21.16 -8.00 -10.22
CA PHE A 210 21.61 -8.22 -8.85
C PHE A 210 21.18 -9.57 -8.28
N PHE A 211 20.25 -10.26 -8.95
CA PHE A 211 19.82 -11.61 -8.58
C PHE A 211 20.59 -12.73 -9.32
N ILE A 212 21.50 -12.43 -10.26
CA ILE A 212 22.27 -13.44 -10.99
C ILE A 212 22.90 -14.49 -10.05
N PRO A 213 23.52 -14.12 -8.88
CA PRO A 213 24.06 -15.11 -7.96
C PRO A 213 23.03 -16.06 -7.36
N GLU A 214 21.77 -15.63 -7.20
CA GLU A 214 20.66 -16.45 -6.70
C GLU A 214 20.03 -17.30 -7.81
N LEU A 215 20.31 -16.99 -9.07
CA LEU A 215 19.79 -17.72 -10.24
C LEU A 215 20.78 -18.73 -10.81
N THR A 216 21.99 -18.82 -10.25
CA THR A 216 23.05 -19.69 -10.74
C THR A 216 23.49 -20.69 -9.66
N GLY A 217 24.20 -21.73 -10.08
CA GLY A 217 24.82 -22.68 -9.14
C GLY A 217 23.91 -23.81 -8.65
N PHE A 218 22.76 -24.06 -9.29
CA PHE A 218 21.88 -25.20 -9.01
C PHE A 218 21.21 -25.72 -10.28
N ALA A 219 20.63 -26.94 -10.18
CA ALA A 219 19.96 -27.58 -11.31
C ALA A 219 18.51 -27.13 -11.44
N TYR A 220 18.14 -26.59 -12.58
CA TYR A 220 16.76 -26.27 -12.97
C TYR A 220 16.03 -27.54 -13.41
N LYS A 221 15.51 -28.32 -12.44
CA LYS A 221 14.70 -29.50 -12.72
C LYS A 221 13.29 -29.31 -12.21
N LEU A 222 12.31 -29.41 -13.12
CA LEU A 222 10.90 -29.33 -12.78
C LEU A 222 10.43 -30.69 -12.21
N ASP A 223 10.07 -30.70 -10.95
CA ASP A 223 9.37 -31.82 -10.30
C ASP A 223 7.87 -31.58 -10.36
N LYS A 224 7.18 -32.25 -11.29
CA LYS A 224 5.72 -32.08 -11.51
C LYS A 224 4.89 -32.45 -10.27
N VAL A 225 5.33 -33.46 -9.49
CA VAL A 225 4.60 -33.90 -8.29
C VAL A 225 4.69 -32.85 -7.19
N LEU A 226 5.90 -32.35 -6.96
CA LEU A 226 6.14 -31.24 -6.01
C LEU A 226 5.40 -30.00 -6.44
N LEU A 227 5.50 -29.60 -7.72
CA LEU A 227 4.82 -28.43 -8.26
C LEU A 227 3.31 -28.51 -8.07
N LYS A 228 2.68 -29.65 -8.38
CA LYS A 228 1.23 -29.84 -8.17
C LYS A 228 0.82 -29.60 -6.73
N ARG A 229 1.59 -30.12 -5.76
CA ARG A 229 1.33 -29.90 -4.32
C ARG A 229 1.50 -28.43 -3.93
N MET A 230 2.51 -27.75 -4.47
CA MET A 230 2.75 -26.33 -4.23
C MET A 230 1.61 -25.48 -4.80
N VAL A 231 1.19 -25.72 -6.04
CA VAL A 231 0.09 -24.98 -6.70
C VAL A 231 -1.23 -25.18 -5.95
N VAL A 232 -1.58 -26.40 -5.58
CA VAL A 232 -2.81 -26.70 -4.81
C VAL A 232 -2.81 -25.93 -3.49
N TYR A 233 -1.66 -25.83 -2.82
CA TYR A 233 -1.53 -25.05 -1.59
C TYR A 233 -1.60 -23.53 -1.84
N SER A 234 -0.98 -23.06 -2.93
CA SER A 234 -0.88 -21.62 -3.24
C SER A 234 -2.19 -21.05 -3.80
N PHE A 235 -3.06 -21.87 -4.39
CA PHE A 235 -4.31 -21.41 -5.01
C PHE A 235 -5.26 -20.68 -4.04
N PRO A 236 -5.56 -21.19 -2.83
CA PRO A 236 -6.33 -20.40 -1.85
C PRO A 236 -5.65 -19.07 -1.45
N VAL A 237 -4.31 -19.06 -1.37
CA VAL A 237 -3.53 -17.86 -1.06
C VAL A 237 -3.66 -16.82 -2.20
N LEU A 238 -3.66 -17.27 -3.45
CA LEU A 238 -3.93 -16.43 -4.61
C LEU A 238 -5.30 -15.76 -4.51
N ILE A 239 -6.37 -16.52 -4.23
CA ILE A 239 -7.73 -15.94 -4.12
C ILE A 239 -7.81 -14.88 -3.04
N LEU A 240 -7.22 -15.15 -1.85
CA LEU A 240 -7.15 -14.16 -0.77
C LEU A 240 -6.36 -12.92 -1.19
N GLY A 241 -5.25 -13.09 -1.89
CA GLY A 241 -4.43 -12.00 -2.42
C GLY A 241 -5.18 -11.17 -3.44
N LEU A 242 -5.88 -11.81 -4.38
CA LEU A 242 -6.69 -11.13 -5.41
C LEU A 242 -7.78 -10.25 -4.79
N VAL A 243 -8.58 -10.81 -3.89
CA VAL A 243 -9.63 -10.03 -3.25
C VAL A 243 -9.04 -8.89 -2.40
N GLY A 244 -7.90 -9.15 -1.74
CA GLY A 244 -7.19 -8.14 -0.97
C GLY A 244 -6.68 -6.97 -1.80
N ILE A 245 -6.12 -7.23 -2.99
CA ILE A 245 -5.63 -6.15 -3.88
C ILE A 245 -6.80 -5.43 -4.56
N LEU A 246 -7.84 -6.14 -4.97
CA LEU A 246 -9.03 -5.53 -5.56
C LEU A 246 -9.68 -4.52 -4.60
N ASN A 247 -9.81 -4.83 -3.32
CA ASN A 247 -10.30 -3.86 -2.32
C ASN A 247 -9.49 -2.55 -2.24
N GLN A 248 -8.24 -2.54 -2.74
CA GLN A 248 -7.36 -1.38 -2.68
C GLN A 248 -7.23 -0.64 -4.01
N THR A 249 -7.55 -1.31 -5.13
CA THR A 249 -7.23 -0.79 -6.46
C THR A 249 -8.38 -0.81 -7.43
N VAL A 250 -9.47 -1.55 -7.15
CA VAL A 250 -10.58 -1.70 -8.10
C VAL A 250 -11.26 -0.37 -8.43
N ASP A 251 -11.35 0.53 -7.45
CA ASP A 251 -11.82 1.90 -7.64
C ASP A 251 -11.02 2.61 -8.75
N LYS A 252 -9.68 2.53 -8.71
CA LYS A 252 -8.79 3.16 -9.69
C LYS A 252 -8.78 2.46 -11.04
N MET A 253 -9.03 1.15 -11.06
CA MET A 253 -9.09 0.37 -12.30
C MET A 253 -10.33 0.70 -13.11
N ILE A 254 -11.51 0.74 -12.46
CA ILE A 254 -12.77 0.95 -13.14
C ILE A 254 -13.08 2.43 -13.37
N TYR A 255 -12.44 3.34 -12.63
CA TYR A 255 -12.77 4.75 -12.57
C TYR A 255 -12.91 5.44 -13.94
N PRO A 256 -11.92 5.35 -14.87
CA PRO A 256 -12.04 6.00 -16.17
C PRO A 256 -13.20 5.46 -17.02
N PHE A 257 -13.60 4.20 -16.79
CA PHE A 257 -14.67 3.56 -17.54
C PHE A 257 -16.08 3.95 -17.08
N LEU A 258 -16.19 4.70 -15.98
CA LEU A 258 -17.47 5.16 -15.42
C LEU A 258 -17.93 6.50 -16.00
N PHE A 259 -17.10 7.14 -16.83
CA PHE A 259 -17.40 8.40 -17.49
C PHE A 259 -17.69 8.18 -18.98
N GLU A 260 -18.55 9.00 -19.57
CA GLU A 260 -18.78 9.02 -21.03
C GLU A 260 -17.50 9.48 -21.75
N ASP A 261 -16.88 10.55 -21.25
CA ASP A 261 -15.53 10.98 -21.65
C ASP A 261 -14.49 10.39 -20.70
N ARG A 262 -13.70 9.46 -21.24
CA ARG A 262 -12.62 8.82 -20.48
C ARG A 262 -11.51 9.77 -20.09
N GLN A 263 -11.27 10.81 -20.88
CA GLN A 263 -10.27 11.82 -20.54
C GLN A 263 -10.68 12.56 -19.27
N GLU A 264 -11.95 12.91 -19.12
CA GLU A 264 -12.48 13.46 -17.88
C GLU A 264 -12.30 12.48 -16.72
N GLY A 265 -12.61 11.20 -16.93
CA GLY A 265 -12.38 10.14 -15.94
C GLY A 265 -10.91 10.04 -15.50
N LEU A 266 -9.95 10.18 -16.41
CA LEU A 266 -8.51 10.17 -16.09
C LEU A 266 -8.09 11.45 -15.35
N VAL A 267 -8.62 12.61 -15.72
CA VAL A 267 -8.40 13.87 -14.98
C VAL A 267 -8.86 13.73 -13.53
N GLN A 268 -10.09 13.31 -13.34
CA GLN A 268 -10.69 13.11 -12.02
C GLN A 268 -9.95 12.05 -11.20
N LEU A 269 -9.56 10.92 -11.82
CA LEU A 269 -8.75 9.91 -11.18
C LEU A 269 -7.37 10.46 -10.76
N GLY A 270 -6.76 11.31 -11.59
CA GLY A 270 -5.50 11.96 -11.28
C GLY A 270 -5.59 12.82 -10.01
N ILE A 271 -6.64 13.64 -9.90
CA ILE A 271 -6.93 14.48 -8.74
C ILE A 271 -7.15 13.62 -7.49
N TYR A 272 -7.99 12.59 -7.60
CA TYR A 272 -8.24 11.64 -6.52
C TYR A 272 -6.97 10.92 -6.05
N ALA A 273 -6.19 10.40 -6.98
CA ALA A 273 -4.98 9.64 -6.68
C ALA A 273 -3.90 10.52 -6.05
N ALA A 274 -3.69 11.74 -6.57
CA ALA A 274 -2.70 12.68 -6.04
C ALA A 274 -3.02 13.11 -4.61
N THR A 275 -4.26 13.53 -4.36
CA THR A 275 -4.69 14.00 -3.04
C THR A 275 -4.80 12.88 -2.02
N SER A 276 -5.21 11.67 -2.44
CA SER A 276 -5.20 10.46 -1.60
C SER A 276 -3.80 10.11 -1.08
N LYS A 277 -2.73 10.53 -1.78
CA LYS A 277 -1.36 10.33 -1.27
C LYS A 277 -1.10 11.08 0.04
N ILE A 278 -1.73 12.23 0.29
CA ILE A 278 -1.61 12.93 1.57
C ILE A 278 -2.15 12.04 2.71
N ALA A 279 -3.24 11.31 2.47
CA ALA A 279 -3.81 10.36 3.43
C ALA A 279 -2.95 9.07 3.63
N MET A 280 -1.95 8.83 2.78
CA MET A 280 -1.09 7.63 2.87
C MET A 280 -0.33 7.53 4.21
N VAL A 281 -0.13 8.65 4.91
CA VAL A 281 0.44 8.67 6.27
C VAL A 281 -0.32 7.72 7.20
N MET A 282 -1.66 7.65 7.09
CA MET A 282 -2.49 6.73 7.87
C MET A 282 -2.23 5.26 7.48
N ALA A 283 -2.09 4.98 6.18
CA ALA A 283 -1.76 3.63 5.71
C ALA A 283 -0.36 3.18 6.20
N MET A 284 0.62 4.09 6.21
CA MET A 284 1.96 3.83 6.77
C MET A 284 1.90 3.56 8.28
N PHE A 285 1.12 4.35 9.02
CA PHE A 285 0.90 4.14 10.45
C PHE A 285 0.27 2.76 10.72
N THR A 286 -0.82 2.42 10.02
CA THR A 286 -1.47 1.11 10.12
C THR A 286 -0.50 -0.03 9.82
N GLN A 287 0.33 0.13 8.81
CA GLN A 287 1.35 -0.86 8.44
C GLN A 287 2.43 -1.02 9.52
N ALA A 288 2.93 0.09 10.08
CA ALA A 288 3.91 0.06 11.16
C ALA A 288 3.34 -0.63 12.42
N PHE A 289 2.12 -0.27 12.78
CA PHE A 289 1.40 -0.92 13.88
C PHE A 289 1.24 -2.42 13.63
N ARG A 290 0.86 -2.81 12.43
CA ARG A 290 0.71 -4.21 12.03
C ARG A 290 2.00 -5.01 12.19
N TYR A 291 3.14 -4.49 11.72
CA TYR A 291 4.44 -5.16 11.86
C TYR A 291 4.87 -5.33 13.31
N ALA A 292 4.53 -4.40 14.20
CA ALA A 292 4.82 -4.50 15.61
C ALA A 292 3.88 -5.46 16.34
N TYR A 293 2.59 -5.47 15.96
CA TYR A 293 1.54 -6.13 16.70
C TYR A 293 1.33 -7.61 16.31
N GLU A 294 1.43 -7.97 15.01
CA GLU A 294 1.24 -9.38 14.57
C GLU A 294 2.17 -10.38 15.27
N PRO A 295 3.49 -10.17 15.36
CA PRO A 295 4.38 -11.12 16.05
C PRO A 295 4.05 -11.25 17.55
N PHE A 296 3.58 -10.16 18.16
CA PHE A 296 3.22 -10.13 19.57
C PHE A 296 1.96 -10.95 19.87
N VAL A 297 0.93 -10.84 19.00
CA VAL A 297 -0.30 -11.61 19.12
C VAL A 297 -0.02 -13.12 19.01
N PHE A 298 0.62 -13.54 17.94
CA PHE A 298 0.87 -14.96 17.68
C PHE A 298 1.94 -15.56 18.61
N GLY A 299 2.83 -14.74 19.19
CA GLY A 299 3.82 -15.20 20.16
C GLY A 299 3.24 -15.49 21.54
N LYS A 300 2.19 -14.78 21.95
CA LYS A 300 1.56 -14.90 23.27
C LYS A 300 0.32 -15.77 23.31
N ASP A 301 -0.21 -16.19 22.17
CA ASP A 301 -1.42 -17.02 22.11
C ASP A 301 -1.30 -18.34 22.89
N ARG A 302 -0.06 -18.79 23.13
CA ARG A 302 0.25 -19.98 23.94
C ARG A 302 0.19 -19.77 25.46
N GLU A 303 0.08 -18.54 25.95
CA GLU A 303 0.21 -18.18 27.38
C GLU A 303 -1.12 -17.93 28.12
N GLY A 304 -2.29 -18.17 27.49
CA GLY A 304 -3.61 -18.02 28.13
C GLY A 304 -4.52 -16.97 27.51
N ASP A 305 -5.57 -16.52 28.23
CA ASP A 305 -6.58 -15.60 27.71
C ASP A 305 -6.05 -14.16 27.54
N ASN A 306 -5.68 -13.80 26.32
CA ASN A 306 -5.12 -12.51 25.95
C ASN A 306 -6.17 -11.47 25.47
N ARG A 307 -7.46 -11.70 25.66
CA ARG A 307 -8.57 -10.85 25.17
C ARG A 307 -8.47 -9.40 25.64
N LYS A 308 -8.08 -9.18 26.91
CA LYS A 308 -7.86 -7.83 27.46
C LYS A 308 -6.77 -7.07 26.71
N MET A 309 -5.73 -7.78 26.31
CA MET A 309 -4.62 -7.21 25.54
C MET A 309 -5.06 -6.81 24.14
N TYR A 310 -5.89 -7.62 23.47
CA TYR A 310 -6.44 -7.31 22.16
C TYR A 310 -7.35 -6.08 22.21
N ALA A 311 -8.18 -5.98 23.26
CA ALA A 311 -9.02 -4.79 23.50
C ALA A 311 -8.17 -3.53 23.74
N ALA A 312 -7.10 -3.63 24.53
CA ALA A 312 -6.18 -2.51 24.77
C ALA A 312 -5.46 -2.08 23.49
N ALA A 313 -4.96 -3.03 22.69
CA ALA A 313 -4.30 -2.73 21.41
C ALA A 313 -5.22 -2.02 20.43
N MET A 314 -6.47 -2.45 20.30
CA MET A 314 -7.51 -1.76 19.53
C MET A 314 -7.71 -0.32 20.01
N LYS A 315 -7.79 -0.10 21.33
CA LYS A 315 -7.96 1.22 21.90
C LYS A 315 -6.80 2.15 21.55
N TYR A 316 -5.58 1.71 21.77
CA TYR A 316 -4.40 2.51 21.45
C TYR A 316 -4.25 2.74 19.93
N PHE A 317 -4.54 1.73 19.12
CA PHE A 317 -4.59 1.91 17.67
C PHE A 317 -5.54 3.04 17.26
N LEU A 318 -6.78 3.03 17.78
CA LEU A 318 -7.76 4.07 17.46
C LEU A 318 -7.30 5.45 17.95
N ILE A 319 -6.79 5.56 19.19
CA ILE A 319 -6.31 6.83 19.74
C ILE A 319 -5.21 7.43 18.87
N PHE A 320 -4.20 6.65 18.50
CA PHE A 320 -3.10 7.14 17.66
C PHE A 320 -3.53 7.39 16.21
N SER A 321 -4.49 6.62 15.69
CA SER A 321 -5.08 6.89 14.36
C SER A 321 -5.85 8.22 14.35
N LEU A 322 -6.63 8.52 15.39
CA LEU A 322 -7.31 9.80 15.52
C LEU A 322 -6.35 10.97 15.71
N LEU A 323 -5.26 10.76 16.46
CA LEU A 323 -4.19 11.76 16.59
C LEU A 323 -3.53 12.04 15.23
N ALA A 324 -3.21 11.00 14.44
CA ALA A 324 -2.66 11.15 13.11
C ALA A 324 -3.66 11.84 12.16
N PHE A 325 -4.96 11.51 12.26
CA PHE A 325 -6.02 12.19 11.52
C PHE A 325 -6.04 13.69 11.81
N LEU A 326 -6.12 14.08 13.08
CA LEU A 326 -6.12 15.49 13.48
C LEU A 326 -4.82 16.20 13.05
N ALA A 327 -3.67 15.54 13.20
CA ALA A 327 -2.40 16.12 12.77
C ALA A 327 -2.39 16.41 11.26
N VAL A 328 -2.79 15.44 10.42
CA VAL A 328 -2.83 15.64 8.96
C VAL A 328 -3.82 16.74 8.59
N MET A 329 -5.04 16.70 9.16
CA MET A 329 -6.09 17.67 8.80
C MET A 329 -5.76 19.08 9.27
N PHE A 330 -5.23 19.25 10.47
CA PHE A 330 -4.87 20.58 10.99
C PHE A 330 -3.68 21.20 10.27
N TYR A 331 -2.78 20.39 9.74
CA TYR A 331 -1.65 20.84 8.95
C TYR A 331 -1.85 20.67 7.43
N LEU A 332 -3.09 20.44 6.98
CA LEU A 332 -3.40 20.27 5.55
C LEU A 332 -3.01 21.51 4.73
N ASP A 333 -3.09 22.71 5.30
CA ASP A 333 -2.62 23.95 4.69
C ASP A 333 -1.12 23.93 4.31
N LEU A 334 -0.31 23.13 5.02
CA LEU A 334 1.10 22.90 4.69
C LEU A 334 1.26 21.66 3.80
N LEU A 335 0.53 20.59 4.11
CA LEU A 335 0.65 19.32 3.38
C LEU A 335 0.14 19.39 1.94
N ARG A 336 -0.77 20.33 1.62
CA ARG A 336 -1.24 20.56 0.25
C ARG A 336 -0.11 20.90 -0.73
N TYR A 337 1.00 21.48 -0.26
CA TYR A 337 2.16 21.75 -1.12
C TYR A 337 2.93 20.50 -1.54
N LEU A 338 2.57 19.33 -1.02
CA LEU A 338 3.04 18.04 -1.53
C LEU A 338 2.43 17.68 -2.89
N VAL A 339 1.38 18.37 -3.32
CA VAL A 339 0.76 18.24 -4.63
C VAL A 339 0.67 19.61 -5.30
N ALA A 340 0.79 19.64 -6.63
CA ALA A 340 0.71 20.89 -7.37
C ALA A 340 -0.71 21.52 -7.25
N ARG A 341 -0.77 22.85 -7.45
CA ARG A 341 -2.01 23.64 -7.26
C ARG A 341 -3.20 23.13 -8.07
N GLY A 342 -2.97 22.62 -9.28
CA GLY A 342 -4.02 22.06 -10.13
C GLY A 342 -4.78 20.86 -9.54
N TYR A 343 -4.21 20.23 -8.49
CA TYR A 343 -4.84 19.10 -7.79
C TYR A 343 -5.55 19.49 -6.49
N TRP A 344 -5.51 20.77 -6.08
CA TRP A 344 -6.02 21.19 -4.77
C TRP A 344 -7.53 21.10 -4.62
N GLU A 345 -8.27 21.07 -5.72
CA GLU A 345 -9.72 20.86 -5.67
C GLU A 345 -10.10 19.51 -5.03
N GLY A 346 -9.23 18.50 -5.15
CA GLY A 346 -9.40 17.18 -4.53
C GLY A 346 -9.04 17.11 -3.05
N LEU A 347 -8.57 18.19 -2.39
CA LEU A 347 -8.12 18.11 -0.98
C LEU A 347 -9.20 17.66 -0.01
N GLY A 348 -10.48 17.89 -0.33
CA GLY A 348 -11.61 17.39 0.46
C GLY A 348 -11.66 15.87 0.60
N VAL A 349 -11.04 15.14 -0.33
CA VAL A 349 -10.94 13.68 -0.28
C VAL A 349 -10.06 13.18 0.87
N VAL A 350 -9.07 13.98 1.30
CA VAL A 350 -8.06 13.55 2.28
C VAL A 350 -8.71 13.06 3.58
N ALA A 351 -9.67 13.83 4.13
CA ALA A 351 -10.37 13.43 5.35
C ALA A 351 -11.13 12.11 5.19
N ILE A 352 -11.79 11.93 4.03
CA ILE A 352 -12.63 10.76 3.74
C ILE A 352 -11.75 9.51 3.58
N VAL A 353 -10.65 9.63 2.83
CA VAL A 353 -9.69 8.52 2.64
C VAL A 353 -9.01 8.16 3.96
N MET A 354 -8.64 9.14 4.80
CA MET A 354 -8.12 8.85 6.14
C MET A 354 -9.13 8.10 7.00
N LEU A 355 -10.42 8.44 6.92
CA LEU A 355 -11.48 7.72 7.62
C LEU A 355 -11.59 6.27 7.12
N ALA A 356 -11.51 6.05 5.79
CA ALA A 356 -11.50 4.70 5.21
C ALA A 356 -10.30 3.87 5.73
N GLU A 357 -9.11 4.47 5.80
CA GLU A 357 -7.91 3.82 6.34
C GLU A 357 -8.01 3.52 7.84
N ILE A 358 -8.69 4.37 8.64
CA ILE A 358 -9.01 4.08 10.05
C ILE A 358 -9.93 2.87 10.14
N CYS A 359 -11.04 2.84 9.38
CA CYS A 359 -11.95 1.70 9.35
C CYS A 359 -11.24 0.40 8.98
N LYS A 360 -10.38 0.44 7.96
CA LYS A 360 -9.55 -0.68 7.53
C LYS A 360 -8.58 -1.14 8.63
N GLY A 361 -7.97 -0.21 9.35
CA GLY A 361 -7.07 -0.53 10.45
C GLY A 361 -7.80 -1.14 11.66
N ILE A 362 -9.00 -0.67 11.98
CA ILE A 362 -9.86 -1.28 13.01
C ILE A 362 -10.28 -2.70 12.57
N TYR A 363 -10.71 -2.87 11.31
CA TYR A 363 -11.01 -4.19 10.74
C TYR A 363 -9.81 -5.14 10.84
N PHE A 364 -8.59 -4.65 10.58
CA PHE A 364 -7.38 -5.44 10.76
C PHE A 364 -7.23 -5.93 12.21
N ASN A 365 -7.44 -5.07 13.21
CA ASN A 365 -7.40 -5.48 14.63
C ASN A 365 -8.51 -6.49 14.96
N LEU A 366 -9.71 -6.32 14.43
CA LEU A 366 -10.79 -7.30 14.57
C LEU A 366 -10.48 -8.63 13.89
N SER A 367 -9.65 -8.66 12.85
CA SER A 367 -9.33 -9.87 12.08
C SER A 367 -8.65 -10.98 12.89
N PHE A 368 -8.11 -10.67 14.06
CA PHE A 368 -7.40 -11.67 14.87
C PHE A 368 -8.33 -12.79 15.39
N TRP A 369 -9.61 -12.53 15.64
CA TRP A 369 -10.50 -13.58 16.12
C TRP A 369 -10.57 -14.78 15.18
N TYR A 370 -10.72 -14.58 13.87
CA TYR A 370 -10.79 -15.69 12.93
C TYR A 370 -9.42 -16.30 12.58
N LYS A 371 -8.33 -15.53 12.78
CA LYS A 371 -6.96 -16.06 12.64
C LYS A 371 -6.58 -16.95 13.82
N LEU A 372 -7.00 -16.60 15.05
CA LEU A 372 -6.73 -17.34 16.27
C LEU A 372 -7.63 -18.59 16.43
N THR A 373 -8.81 -18.58 15.80
CA THR A 373 -9.75 -19.71 15.81
C THR A 373 -9.65 -20.60 14.57
N ASP A 374 -8.62 -20.41 13.72
CA ASP A 374 -8.40 -21.11 12.45
C ASP A 374 -9.58 -20.99 11.43
N LYS A 375 -10.45 -19.99 11.60
CA LYS A 375 -11.60 -19.72 10.74
C LYS A 375 -11.29 -18.66 9.69
N THR A 376 -10.12 -18.75 9.05
CA THR A 376 -9.58 -17.73 8.12
C THR A 376 -10.44 -17.50 6.88
N TYR A 377 -11.36 -18.41 6.54
CA TYR A 377 -12.33 -18.23 5.47
C TYR A 377 -13.25 -17.01 5.67
N TRP A 378 -13.49 -16.58 6.93
CA TRP A 378 -14.22 -15.34 7.20
C TRP A 378 -13.51 -14.11 6.64
N GLY A 379 -12.18 -14.10 6.67
CA GLY A 379 -11.40 -13.03 6.06
C GLY A 379 -11.66 -12.91 4.55
N ALA A 380 -11.81 -14.05 3.83
CA ALA A 380 -12.17 -14.08 2.43
C ALA A 380 -13.59 -13.53 2.19
N TYR A 381 -14.59 -14.01 2.94
CA TYR A 381 -15.97 -13.52 2.82
C TYR A 381 -16.08 -12.02 3.06
N PHE A 382 -15.50 -11.51 4.14
CA PHE A 382 -15.50 -10.06 4.41
C PHE A 382 -14.83 -9.28 3.29
N SER A 383 -13.69 -9.75 2.80
CA SER A 383 -12.98 -9.07 1.71
C SER A 383 -13.81 -9.03 0.43
N VAL A 384 -14.50 -10.13 0.06
CA VAL A 384 -15.40 -10.17 -1.10
C VAL A 384 -16.57 -9.20 -0.91
N ILE A 385 -17.22 -9.20 0.26
CA ILE A 385 -18.32 -8.28 0.56
C ILE A 385 -17.86 -6.82 0.42
N GLY A 386 -16.70 -6.48 1.00
CA GLY A 386 -16.14 -5.13 0.89
C GLY A 386 -15.87 -4.73 -0.55
N CYS A 387 -15.27 -5.63 -1.35
CA CYS A 387 -15.00 -5.40 -2.76
C CYS A 387 -16.30 -5.14 -3.55
N VAL A 388 -17.30 -5.97 -3.38
CA VAL A 388 -18.61 -5.82 -4.06
C VAL A 388 -19.24 -4.46 -3.70
N ILE A 389 -19.23 -4.08 -2.41
CA ILE A 389 -19.78 -2.79 -1.98
C ILE A 389 -19.01 -1.63 -2.65
N ILE A 390 -17.69 -1.66 -2.63
CA ILE A 390 -16.86 -0.63 -3.27
C ILE A 390 -17.18 -0.53 -4.76
N VAL A 391 -17.23 -1.64 -5.48
CA VAL A 391 -17.53 -1.67 -6.92
C VAL A 391 -18.93 -1.13 -7.21
N VAL A 392 -19.95 -1.63 -6.52
CA VAL A 392 -21.35 -1.23 -6.75
C VAL A 392 -21.53 0.27 -6.47
N LEU A 393 -20.99 0.77 -5.35
CA LEU A 393 -21.10 2.19 -5.03
C LEU A 393 -20.32 3.08 -6.00
N ASN A 394 -19.17 2.63 -6.51
CA ASN A 394 -18.45 3.36 -7.55
C ASN A 394 -19.28 3.43 -8.84
N ILE A 395 -19.81 2.30 -9.33
CA ILE A 395 -20.63 2.27 -10.55
C ILE A 395 -21.86 3.18 -10.43
N LEU A 396 -22.51 3.21 -9.29
CA LEU A 396 -23.74 3.99 -9.09
C LEU A 396 -23.49 5.48 -8.87
N PHE A 397 -22.44 5.86 -8.15
CA PHE A 397 -22.28 7.22 -7.65
C PHE A 397 -21.13 8.01 -8.27
N VAL A 398 -20.09 7.37 -8.79
CA VAL A 398 -18.96 8.09 -9.42
C VAL A 398 -19.39 8.89 -10.64
N PRO A 399 -20.27 8.40 -11.53
CA PRO A 399 -20.73 9.19 -12.68
C PRO A 399 -21.42 10.51 -12.28
N VAL A 400 -21.96 10.58 -11.05
CA VAL A 400 -22.73 11.75 -10.58
C VAL A 400 -21.90 12.65 -9.67
N TYR A 401 -21.09 12.06 -8.76
CA TYR A 401 -20.39 12.78 -7.69
C TYR A 401 -18.86 12.73 -7.82
N GLY A 402 -18.35 12.13 -8.89
CA GLY A 402 -16.92 12.05 -9.19
C GLY A 402 -16.12 11.36 -8.08
N TYR A 403 -14.91 11.85 -7.85
CA TYR A 403 -13.93 11.26 -6.91
C TYR A 403 -14.39 11.25 -5.44
N LEU A 404 -15.29 12.14 -5.04
CA LEU A 404 -15.87 12.12 -3.69
C LEU A 404 -16.66 10.84 -3.44
N ALA A 405 -17.41 10.38 -4.43
CA ALA A 405 -18.16 9.13 -4.34
C ALA A 405 -17.24 7.93 -4.17
N SER A 406 -16.11 7.88 -4.88
CA SER A 406 -15.12 6.80 -4.75
C SER A 406 -14.50 6.75 -3.35
N ALA A 407 -14.19 7.92 -2.78
CA ALA A 407 -13.70 8.00 -1.40
C ALA A 407 -14.73 7.49 -0.38
N TRP A 408 -16.00 7.90 -0.50
CA TRP A 408 -17.08 7.41 0.38
C TRP A 408 -17.42 5.94 0.14
N ALA A 409 -17.33 5.43 -1.08
CA ALA A 409 -17.48 4.01 -1.38
C ALA A 409 -16.45 3.16 -0.60
N SER A 410 -15.21 3.64 -0.52
CA SER A 410 -14.16 3.00 0.28
C SER A 410 -14.49 3.01 1.77
N VAL A 411 -14.99 4.14 2.31
CA VAL A 411 -15.46 4.20 3.71
C VAL A 411 -16.57 3.20 3.96
N ALA A 412 -17.59 3.18 3.10
CA ALA A 412 -18.73 2.27 3.24
C ALA A 412 -18.29 0.80 3.19
N GLY A 413 -17.45 0.42 2.22
CA GLY A 413 -16.91 -0.93 2.11
C GLY A 413 -16.19 -1.38 3.37
N TYR A 414 -15.23 -0.57 3.85
CA TYR A 414 -14.48 -0.91 5.07
C TYR A 414 -15.32 -0.83 6.35
N ALA A 415 -16.28 0.09 6.44
CA ALA A 415 -17.19 0.17 7.58
C ALA A 415 -18.10 -1.07 7.69
N VAL A 416 -18.65 -1.54 6.57
CA VAL A 416 -19.51 -2.74 6.57
C VAL A 416 -18.72 -3.97 6.99
N ILE A 417 -17.53 -4.20 6.42
CA ILE A 417 -16.72 -5.37 6.81
C ILE A 417 -16.23 -5.29 8.27
N LEU A 418 -15.95 -4.09 8.77
CA LEU A 418 -15.64 -3.84 10.18
C LEU A 418 -16.80 -4.25 11.08
N LEU A 419 -18.01 -3.78 10.77
CA LEU A 419 -19.22 -4.09 11.54
C LEU A 419 -19.55 -5.59 11.51
N LEU A 420 -19.46 -6.22 10.35
CA LEU A 420 -19.67 -7.67 10.19
C LEU A 420 -18.63 -8.46 10.98
N SER A 421 -17.35 -8.08 10.89
CA SER A 421 -16.28 -8.75 11.64
C SER A 421 -16.44 -8.57 13.15
N TYR A 422 -16.91 -7.42 13.61
CA TYR A 422 -17.22 -7.18 15.02
C TYR A 422 -18.39 -8.07 15.48
N TRP A 423 -19.51 -8.05 14.77
CA TRP A 423 -20.71 -8.81 15.13
C TRP A 423 -20.47 -10.31 15.21
N ILE A 424 -19.85 -10.87 14.17
CA ILE A 424 -19.57 -12.30 14.10
C ILE A 424 -18.47 -12.65 15.11
N GLY A 425 -17.44 -11.80 15.22
CA GLY A 425 -16.36 -11.99 16.17
C GLY A 425 -16.83 -12.02 17.63
N GLN A 426 -17.83 -11.21 18.00
CA GLN A 426 -18.40 -11.26 19.35
C GLN A 426 -19.15 -12.56 19.66
N LYS A 427 -19.66 -13.27 18.66
CA LYS A 427 -20.29 -14.60 18.82
C LYS A 427 -19.24 -15.72 18.90
N GLU A 428 -18.21 -15.65 18.08
CA GLU A 428 -17.22 -16.74 17.92
C GLU A 428 -16.06 -16.65 18.93
N TYR A 429 -15.61 -15.44 19.22
CA TYR A 429 -14.49 -15.16 20.13
C TYR A 429 -14.73 -13.81 20.82
N PRO A 430 -15.58 -13.76 21.85
CA PRO A 430 -16.00 -12.51 22.48
C PRO A 430 -14.82 -11.78 23.14
N ILE A 431 -14.57 -10.55 22.67
CA ILE A 431 -13.59 -9.63 23.24
C ILE A 431 -14.35 -8.40 23.75
N HIS A 432 -14.17 -8.06 25.01
CA HIS A 432 -14.83 -6.91 25.64
C HIS A 432 -14.07 -5.63 25.27
N TYR A 433 -14.50 -4.96 24.20
CA TYR A 433 -14.00 -3.65 23.83
C TYR A 433 -14.72 -2.56 24.64
N ASP A 434 -13.98 -1.59 25.17
CA ASP A 434 -14.54 -0.42 25.84
C ASP A 434 -15.11 0.58 24.82
N LEU A 435 -16.27 0.23 24.24
CA LEU A 435 -16.93 1.03 23.20
C LEU A 435 -17.25 2.45 23.67
N LYS A 436 -17.53 2.64 24.99
CA LYS A 436 -17.80 3.97 25.56
C LYS A 436 -16.57 4.86 25.47
N SER A 437 -15.41 4.34 25.86
CA SER A 437 -14.15 5.08 25.76
C SER A 437 -13.76 5.31 24.31
N LEU A 438 -13.89 4.31 23.43
CA LEU A 438 -13.63 4.45 21.98
C LEU A 438 -14.52 5.52 21.35
N GLY A 439 -15.84 5.48 21.62
CA GLY A 439 -16.79 6.47 21.12
C GLY A 439 -16.49 7.89 21.61
N LEU A 440 -16.05 8.03 22.87
CA LEU A 440 -15.68 9.33 23.43
C LEU A 440 -14.45 9.91 22.74
N TYR A 441 -13.44 9.09 22.40
CA TYR A 441 -12.26 9.55 21.63
C TYR A 441 -12.64 9.97 20.20
N VAL A 442 -13.52 9.21 19.53
CA VAL A 442 -14.04 9.56 18.21
C VAL A 442 -14.82 10.87 18.26
N LEU A 443 -15.71 11.01 19.23
CA LEU A 443 -16.50 12.23 19.42
C LEU A 443 -15.60 13.45 19.70
N LEU A 444 -14.63 13.31 20.61
CA LEU A 444 -13.70 14.38 20.92
C LEU A 444 -12.87 14.80 19.67
N ALA A 445 -12.36 13.82 18.93
CA ALA A 445 -11.61 14.11 17.70
C ALA A 445 -12.50 14.81 16.65
N ALA A 446 -13.74 14.35 16.47
CA ALA A 446 -14.70 14.97 15.54
C ALA A 446 -15.04 16.40 15.94
N VAL A 447 -15.30 16.66 17.23
CA VAL A 447 -15.58 18.02 17.73
C VAL A 447 -14.37 18.94 17.52
N LEU A 448 -13.15 18.49 17.87
CA LEU A 448 -11.95 19.29 17.67
C LEU A 448 -11.68 19.56 16.19
N TYR A 449 -11.92 18.57 15.32
CA TYR A 449 -11.79 18.74 13.87
C TYR A 449 -12.78 19.78 13.35
N ILE A 450 -14.06 19.67 13.69
CA ILE A 450 -15.10 20.63 13.28
C ILE A 450 -14.75 22.04 13.76
N ILE A 451 -14.35 22.22 15.03
CA ILE A 451 -13.92 23.53 15.57
C ILE A 451 -12.72 24.06 14.77
N GLY A 452 -11.73 23.21 14.49
CA GLY A 452 -10.54 23.60 13.74
C GLY A 452 -10.80 24.03 12.29
N GLU A 453 -11.86 23.50 11.66
CA GLU A 453 -12.26 23.83 10.29
C GLU A 453 -13.24 25.01 10.22
N GLN A 454 -14.18 25.11 11.17
CA GLN A 454 -15.23 26.13 11.12
C GLN A 454 -14.81 27.50 11.64
N VAL A 455 -13.77 27.62 12.45
CA VAL A 455 -13.33 28.91 12.96
C VAL A 455 -12.55 29.65 11.86
N PRO A 456 -13.08 30.76 11.30
CA PRO A 456 -12.49 31.47 10.18
C PRO A 456 -11.31 32.33 10.66
N ILE A 457 -10.10 31.82 10.61
CA ILE A 457 -8.86 32.57 10.91
C ILE A 457 -8.13 32.84 9.59
N PRO A 458 -8.15 34.09 9.07
CA PRO A 458 -7.55 34.40 7.77
C PRO A 458 -6.03 34.24 7.77
N ASN A 459 -5.37 34.59 8.87
CA ASN A 459 -3.92 34.50 8.99
C ASN A 459 -3.50 33.02 9.18
N ILE A 460 -2.70 32.50 8.26
CA ILE A 460 -2.25 31.11 8.27
C ILE A 460 -1.46 30.75 9.53
N VAL A 461 -0.63 31.64 10.05
CA VAL A 461 0.19 31.38 11.25
C VAL A 461 -0.71 31.29 12.48
N LEU A 462 -1.68 32.18 12.63
CA LEU A 462 -2.64 32.15 13.74
C LEU A 462 -3.55 30.92 13.63
N ARG A 463 -3.97 30.56 12.43
CA ARG A 463 -4.76 29.34 12.18
C ARG A 463 -4.02 28.07 12.56
N LEU A 464 -2.75 27.96 12.16
CA LEU A 464 -1.92 26.82 12.53
C LEU A 464 -1.65 26.80 14.04
N ALA A 465 -1.39 27.95 14.67
CA ALA A 465 -1.23 28.03 16.12
C ALA A 465 -2.51 27.57 16.85
N PHE A 466 -3.68 28.04 16.42
CA PHE A 466 -4.97 27.61 16.98
C PHE A 466 -5.19 26.11 16.83
N ARG A 467 -5.00 25.56 15.62
CA ARG A 467 -5.11 24.12 15.36
C ARG A 467 -4.10 23.29 16.15
N THR A 468 -2.89 23.83 16.38
CA THR A 468 -1.89 23.21 17.26
C THR A 468 -2.38 23.15 18.70
N VAL A 469 -3.02 24.20 19.21
CA VAL A 469 -3.61 24.19 20.56
C VAL A 469 -4.70 23.09 20.66
N LEU A 470 -5.57 22.97 19.66
CA LEU A 470 -6.59 21.90 19.64
C LEU A 470 -5.94 20.50 19.65
N LEU A 471 -4.87 20.32 18.89
CA LEU A 471 -4.12 19.06 18.86
C LEU A 471 -3.48 18.75 20.23
N LEU A 472 -2.90 19.76 20.88
CA LEU A 472 -2.33 19.62 22.22
C LEU A 472 -3.40 19.32 23.28
N LEU A 473 -4.62 19.85 23.15
CA LEU A 473 -5.74 19.49 24.01
C LEU A 473 -6.11 18.02 23.87
N PHE A 474 -6.13 17.49 22.64
CA PHE A 474 -6.36 16.06 22.41
C PHE A 474 -5.25 15.21 23.03
N ILE A 475 -3.98 15.59 22.86
CA ILE A 475 -2.83 14.90 23.48
C ILE A 475 -2.92 14.96 25.02
N ALA A 476 -3.24 16.13 25.59
CA ALA A 476 -3.38 16.29 27.02
C ALA A 476 -4.48 15.38 27.60
N TYR A 477 -5.60 15.22 26.88
CA TYR A 477 -6.67 14.30 27.25
C TYR A 477 -6.19 12.85 27.24
N ILE A 478 -5.44 12.40 26.21
CA ILE A 478 -4.85 11.07 26.14
C ILE A 478 -3.93 10.81 27.34
N ILE A 479 -3.03 11.76 27.64
CA ILE A 479 -2.06 11.64 28.74
C ILE A 479 -2.78 11.54 30.08
N LYS A 480 -3.80 12.34 30.28
CA LYS A 480 -4.57 12.34 31.55
C LYS A 480 -5.33 11.04 31.78
N LYS A 481 -5.88 10.45 30.71
CA LYS A 481 -6.83 9.33 30.84
C LYS A 481 -6.17 7.96 30.68
N ASP A 482 -5.32 7.76 29.66
CA ASP A 482 -4.88 6.44 29.22
C ASP A 482 -3.37 6.24 29.13
N LEU A 483 -2.57 7.30 29.11
CA LEU A 483 -1.11 7.25 29.03
C LEU A 483 -0.45 8.15 30.07
N PRO A 484 -0.63 7.87 31.39
CA PRO A 484 0.01 8.69 32.42
C PRO A 484 1.53 8.66 32.20
N LEU A 485 2.15 9.86 32.22
CA LEU A 485 3.58 10.08 31.92
C LEU A 485 4.51 9.15 32.73
N SER A 486 4.08 8.69 33.89
CA SER A 486 4.78 7.73 34.73
C SER A 486 4.94 6.34 34.11
N GLN A 487 4.14 5.97 33.10
CA GLN A 487 4.20 4.67 32.42
C GLN A 487 5.06 4.70 31.15
N ILE A 488 5.48 5.88 30.68
CA ILE A 488 6.33 6.01 29.48
C ILE A 488 7.80 5.83 29.90
N PRO A 489 8.50 4.74 29.47
CA PRO A 489 9.84 4.38 29.92
C PRO A 489 10.88 5.49 29.71
N VAL A 490 10.75 6.26 28.64
CA VAL A 490 11.65 7.36 28.30
C VAL A 490 11.45 8.54 29.26
N ILE A 491 10.21 8.92 29.54
CA ILE A 491 9.86 10.04 30.41
C ILE A 491 10.15 9.70 31.87
N ASN A 492 9.90 8.46 32.28
CA ASN A 492 10.19 7.98 33.64
C ASN A 492 11.69 8.06 34.00
N ARG A 493 12.59 7.95 33.01
CA ARG A 493 14.03 8.18 33.20
C ARG A 493 14.38 9.65 33.50
N PHE A 494 13.59 10.59 32.95
CA PHE A 494 13.79 12.04 33.21
C PHE A 494 13.12 12.48 34.50
N ILE A 495 11.96 11.90 34.87
CA ILE A 495 11.22 12.23 36.11
C ILE A 495 11.95 11.65 37.34
N LYS A 496 12.55 10.46 37.24
CA LYS A 496 13.32 9.84 38.33
C LYS A 496 14.73 10.44 38.54
N LYS A 497 15.17 11.37 37.70
CA LYS A 497 16.43 12.09 37.83
C LYS A 497 16.28 13.48 38.50
N LYS A 498 15.09 13.84 38.91
CA LYS A 498 14.81 14.93 39.81
C LYS A 498 14.34 14.35 41.17
#